data_6e9ec8b927a31fe211db3cabee2e492e
#
_entry.id   6e9ec8b927a31fe211db3cabee2e492e
#
_cell.length_a   1.000
_cell.length_b   1.000
_cell.length_c   1.000
_cell.angle_alpha   90.00
_cell.angle_beta   90.00
_cell.angle_gamma   90.00
#
_symmetry.space_group_name_H-M   'P 1'
#
loop_
_entity.id
_entity.type
_entity.pdbx_description
1 polymer ?
#
loop_
_entity_poly.entity_id
_entity_poly.type
_entity_poly.pdbx_seq_one_letter_code
_entity_poly.pdbx_strand_id
1 'polypeptide(L)'
;MVEPGLDLHEWQTEWEALEPLVEDSPREALPELDDLVERMLVARGFAPDDPVAAAGDEPEVLANFRAAREITRRAESGADLSPGDVAPAIENYREVYNVLTEQRAAP
;
A
#
# COMPACT_ATOMS: atom_id res chain seq x y z
N MET A 1 16.30 9.11 16.90
CA MET A 1 15.57 7.84 16.87
C MET A 1 14.07 8.08 16.91
N VAL A 2 13.34 7.41 16.05
CA VAL A 2 11.89 7.60 15.95
C VAL A 2 11.20 6.57 16.83
N GLU A 3 10.23 7.02 17.59
CA GLU A 3 9.45 6.12 18.42
C GLU A 3 8.43 5.40 17.55
N PRO A 4 8.30 4.07 17.70
CA PRO A 4 7.36 3.31 16.85
C PRO A 4 5.93 3.81 16.91
N GLY A 5 5.51 4.33 18.07
CA GLY A 5 4.17 4.85 18.21
C GLY A 5 3.91 6.09 17.37
N LEU A 6 4.93 6.93 17.20
CA LEU A 6 4.79 8.12 16.38
C LEU A 6 4.65 7.77 14.91
N ASP A 7 5.47 6.83 14.43
CA ASP A 7 5.38 6.40 13.05
C ASP A 7 3.99 5.83 12.75
N LEU A 8 3.50 4.98 13.63
CA LEU A 8 2.20 4.37 13.46
C LEU A 8 1.11 5.43 13.40
N HIS A 9 1.19 6.41 14.30
CA HIS A 9 0.20 7.48 14.34
C HIS A 9 0.23 8.30 13.05
N GLU A 10 1.41 8.59 12.53
CA GLU A 10 1.54 9.34 11.29
C GLU A 10 0.93 8.56 10.13
N TRP A 11 1.18 7.27 10.06
CA TRP A 11 0.63 6.44 8.99
C TRP A 11 -0.88 6.41 9.06
N GLN A 12 -1.42 6.26 10.26
CA GLN A 12 -2.86 6.25 10.42
C GLN A 12 -3.48 7.57 10.02
N THR A 13 -2.83 8.67 10.37
CA THR A 13 -3.31 9.99 10.01
C THR A 13 -3.32 10.17 8.49
N GLU A 14 -2.23 9.75 7.83
CA GLU A 14 -2.16 9.87 6.38
C GLU A 14 -3.19 9.00 5.70
N TRP A 15 -3.38 7.78 6.20
CA TRP A 15 -4.37 6.89 5.62
C TRP A 15 -5.77 7.49 5.73
N GLU A 16 -6.09 8.00 6.90
CA GLU A 16 -7.40 8.60 7.12
C GLU A 16 -7.61 9.82 6.23
N ALA A 17 -6.53 10.56 5.98
CA ALA A 17 -6.63 11.73 5.10
C ALA A 17 -6.90 11.32 3.65
N LEU A 18 -6.55 10.11 3.26
CA LEU A 18 -6.77 9.62 1.91
C LEU A 18 -8.13 8.96 1.72
N GLU A 19 -8.82 8.61 2.81
CA GLU A 19 -10.10 7.90 2.70
C GLU A 19 -11.12 8.65 1.86
N PRO A 20 -11.29 9.98 2.00
CA PRO A 20 -12.25 10.68 1.14
C PRO A 20 -11.90 10.56 -0.34
N LEU A 21 -10.62 10.59 -0.67
CA LEU A 21 -10.20 10.46 -2.05
C LEU A 21 -10.50 9.06 -2.56
N VAL A 22 -10.29 8.05 -1.72
CA VAL A 22 -10.60 6.66 -2.07
C VAL A 22 -12.07 6.51 -2.42
N GLU A 23 -12.94 7.19 -1.68
CA GLU A 23 -14.38 7.09 -1.93
C GLU A 23 -14.82 7.89 -3.14
N ASP A 24 -14.26 9.09 -3.31
CA ASP A 24 -14.69 9.99 -4.38
C ASP A 24 -14.02 9.71 -5.70
N SER A 25 -12.74 9.37 -5.66
CA SER A 25 -11.94 9.21 -6.88
C SER A 25 -10.96 8.07 -6.68
N PRO A 26 -11.44 6.82 -6.63
CA PRO A 26 -10.57 5.69 -6.30
C PRO A 26 -9.37 5.56 -7.23
N ARG A 27 -9.55 5.82 -8.52
CA ARG A 27 -8.42 5.73 -9.44
C ARG A 27 -7.33 6.74 -9.08
N GLU A 28 -7.73 7.94 -8.72
CA GLU A 28 -6.78 8.99 -8.37
C GLU A 28 -6.11 8.71 -7.03
N ALA A 29 -6.75 7.92 -6.18
CA ALA A 29 -6.18 7.57 -4.89
C ALA A 29 -5.05 6.55 -5.02
N LEU A 30 -5.00 5.78 -6.12
CA LEU A 30 -4.02 4.71 -6.25
C LEU A 30 -2.58 5.17 -6.07
N PRO A 31 -2.11 6.23 -6.75
CA PRO A 31 -0.71 6.65 -6.55
C PRO A 31 -0.46 7.14 -5.13
N GLU A 32 -1.44 7.75 -4.50
CA GLU A 32 -1.26 8.24 -3.14
C GLU A 32 -1.17 7.08 -2.15
N LEU A 33 -2.00 6.06 -2.33
CA LEU A 33 -1.94 4.88 -1.50
C LEU A 33 -0.64 4.12 -1.72
N ASP A 34 -0.21 4.02 -2.97
CA ASP A 34 1.04 3.35 -3.31
C ASP A 34 2.21 4.00 -2.58
N ASP A 35 2.27 5.34 -2.63
CA ASP A 35 3.36 6.05 -2.00
C ASP A 35 3.38 5.84 -0.48
N LEU A 36 2.23 5.94 0.16
CA LEU A 36 2.15 5.75 1.60
C LEU A 36 2.56 4.34 1.98
N VAL A 37 1.98 3.34 1.31
CA VAL A 37 2.23 1.95 1.67
C VAL A 37 3.68 1.57 1.38
N GLU A 38 4.26 2.10 0.30
CA GLU A 38 5.67 1.85 0.03
C GLU A 38 6.55 2.38 1.15
N ARG A 39 6.27 3.58 1.62
CA ARG A 39 7.06 4.15 2.72
C ARG A 39 6.93 3.30 3.99
N MET A 40 5.73 2.77 4.24
CA MET A 40 5.52 1.90 5.38
C MET A 40 6.32 0.60 5.26
N LEU A 41 6.30 0.01 4.07
CA LEU A 41 7.05 -1.23 3.84
C LEU A 41 8.54 -1.02 4.04
N VAL A 42 9.08 0.07 3.48
CA VAL A 42 10.51 0.36 3.64
C VAL A 42 10.84 0.59 5.11
N ALA A 43 9.98 1.29 5.83
CA ALA A 43 10.22 1.55 7.26
C ALA A 43 10.22 0.25 8.07
N ARG A 44 9.54 -0.77 7.59
CA ARG A 44 9.52 -2.07 8.26
C ARG A 44 10.59 -3.02 7.77
N GLY A 45 11.48 -2.55 6.89
CA GLY A 45 12.60 -3.36 6.44
C GLY A 45 12.36 -4.15 5.17
N PHE A 46 11.23 -3.96 4.52
CA PHE A 46 10.96 -4.64 3.25
C PHE A 46 11.60 -3.87 2.10
N ALA A 47 11.83 -4.58 1.00
CA ALA A 47 12.40 -3.98 -0.20
C ALA A 47 11.45 -4.23 -1.38
N PRO A 48 10.37 -3.44 -1.48
CA PRO A 48 9.33 -3.71 -2.48
C PRO A 48 9.81 -3.61 -3.92
N ASP A 49 10.90 -2.89 -4.16
CA ASP A 49 11.41 -2.73 -5.52
C ASP A 49 12.56 -3.67 -5.86
N ASP A 50 12.94 -4.55 -4.93
CA ASP A 50 14.08 -5.44 -5.13
C ASP A 50 13.64 -6.68 -5.92
N PRO A 51 14.14 -6.86 -7.15
CA PRO A 51 13.75 -8.03 -7.94
C PRO A 51 14.26 -9.35 -7.35
N VAL A 52 15.36 -9.30 -6.60
CA VAL A 52 15.89 -10.50 -5.96
C VAL A 52 14.92 -10.97 -4.88
N ALA A 53 14.39 -10.03 -4.11
CA ALA A 53 13.41 -10.36 -3.09
C ALA A 53 12.15 -10.96 -3.71
N ALA A 54 11.78 -10.49 -4.91
CA ALA A 54 10.60 -11.00 -5.58
C ALA A 54 10.80 -12.41 -6.14
N ALA A 55 12.06 -12.79 -6.38
CA ALA A 55 12.34 -14.09 -6.98
C ALA A 55 12.29 -15.24 -5.99
N GLY A 56 12.34 -14.95 -4.68
CA GLY A 56 12.32 -15.98 -3.66
C GLY A 56 10.94 -16.17 -3.07
N ASP A 57 10.92 -16.63 -1.82
CA ASP A 57 9.67 -16.75 -1.06
C ASP A 57 9.19 -15.37 -0.69
N GLU A 58 8.32 -14.84 -1.51
CA GLU A 58 7.85 -13.49 -1.30
C GLU A 58 6.77 -13.48 -0.23
N PRO A 59 6.92 -12.65 0.82
CA PRO A 59 5.86 -12.50 1.80
C PRO A 59 4.55 -12.06 1.15
N GLU A 60 3.46 -12.53 1.72
CA GLU A 60 2.15 -12.19 1.16
C GLU A 60 1.92 -10.68 1.12
N VAL A 61 2.45 -9.97 2.09
CA VAL A 61 2.29 -8.51 2.13
C VAL A 61 2.93 -7.87 0.91
N LEU A 62 4.09 -8.36 0.47
CA LEU A 62 4.73 -7.82 -0.73
C LEU A 62 3.98 -8.22 -1.99
N ALA A 63 3.45 -9.45 -2.03
CA ALA A 63 2.68 -9.89 -3.18
C ALA A 63 1.44 -9.02 -3.35
N ASN A 64 0.76 -8.72 -2.26
CA ASN A 64 -0.41 -7.84 -2.30
C ASN A 64 -0.03 -6.44 -2.78
N PHE A 65 1.08 -5.92 -2.28
CA PHE A 65 1.54 -4.60 -2.69
C PHE A 65 1.87 -4.56 -4.18
N ARG A 66 2.56 -5.58 -4.68
CA ARG A 66 2.97 -5.60 -6.09
C ARG A 66 1.77 -5.72 -7.02
N ALA A 67 0.79 -6.50 -6.63
CA ALA A 67 -0.43 -6.61 -7.43
C ALA A 67 -1.13 -5.25 -7.52
N ALA A 68 -1.22 -4.54 -6.42
CA ALA A 68 -1.84 -3.21 -6.42
C ALA A 68 -1.01 -2.22 -7.21
N ARG A 69 0.31 -2.30 -7.08
CA ARG A 69 1.20 -1.38 -7.82
C ARG A 69 1.09 -1.56 -9.32
N GLU A 70 0.88 -2.79 -9.76
CA GLU A 70 0.71 -3.03 -11.18
C GLU A 70 -0.48 -2.23 -11.73
N ILE A 71 -1.59 -2.27 -11.02
CA ILE A 71 -2.78 -1.52 -11.42
C ILE A 71 -2.51 0.00 -11.35
N THR A 72 -1.81 0.43 -10.31
CA THR A 72 -1.47 1.84 -10.16
C THR A 72 -0.66 2.34 -11.34
N ARG A 73 0.33 1.55 -11.78
CA ARG A 73 1.16 1.94 -12.92
C ARG A 73 0.36 2.00 -14.21
N ARG A 74 -0.58 1.09 -14.38
CA ARG A 74 -1.46 1.13 -15.54
C ARG A 74 -2.32 2.39 -15.51
N ALA A 75 -2.81 2.76 -14.33
CA ALA A 75 -3.58 3.99 -14.20
C ALA A 75 -2.75 5.21 -14.57
N GLU A 76 -1.50 5.23 -14.12
CA GLU A 76 -0.60 6.35 -14.39
C GLU A 76 -0.23 6.44 -15.85
N SER A 77 -0.20 5.33 -16.55
CA SER A 77 0.13 5.32 -17.98
C SER A 77 -1.07 5.66 -18.85
N GLY A 78 -2.23 5.93 -18.26
CA GLY A 78 -3.41 6.30 -19.01
C GLY A 78 -4.25 5.13 -19.48
N ALA A 79 -3.97 3.94 -18.98
CA ALA A 79 -4.75 2.76 -19.37
C ALA A 79 -6.20 2.90 -18.94
N ASP A 80 -7.08 2.28 -19.71
CA ASP A 80 -8.50 2.31 -19.44
C ASP A 80 -8.82 1.23 -18.41
N LEU A 81 -9.07 1.63 -17.17
CA LEU A 81 -9.33 0.71 -16.07
C LEU A 81 -10.79 0.77 -15.68
N SER A 82 -11.37 -0.39 -15.44
CA SER A 82 -12.74 -0.48 -14.95
C SER A 82 -12.75 -0.39 -13.42
N PRO A 83 -13.91 -0.11 -12.82
CA PRO A 83 -14.00 -0.19 -11.37
C PRO A 83 -13.61 -1.57 -10.83
N GLY A 84 -13.84 -2.63 -11.61
CA GLY A 84 -13.45 -3.97 -11.23
C GLY A 84 -11.94 -4.16 -11.18
N ASP A 85 -11.19 -3.32 -11.88
CA ASP A 85 -9.73 -3.34 -11.79
C ASP A 85 -9.23 -2.53 -10.60
N VAL A 86 -9.87 -1.40 -10.34
CA VAL A 86 -9.40 -0.45 -9.32
C VAL A 86 -9.72 -0.94 -7.91
N ALA A 87 -10.92 -1.46 -7.69
CA ALA A 87 -11.34 -1.84 -6.34
C ALA A 87 -10.43 -2.89 -5.70
N PRO A 88 -10.05 -3.97 -6.41
CA PRO A 88 -9.13 -4.94 -5.79
C PRO A 88 -7.76 -4.35 -5.46
N ALA A 89 -7.29 -3.39 -6.27
CA ALA A 89 -6.00 -2.75 -5.96
C ALA A 89 -6.09 -1.97 -4.65
N ILE A 90 -7.18 -1.26 -4.44
CA ILE A 90 -7.38 -0.53 -3.20
C ILE A 90 -7.45 -1.50 -2.04
N GLU A 91 -8.15 -2.63 -2.20
CA GLU A 91 -8.22 -3.62 -1.14
C GLU A 91 -6.86 -4.21 -0.82
N ASN A 92 -6.02 -4.42 -1.84
CA ASN A 92 -4.67 -4.91 -1.61
C ASN A 92 -3.85 -3.92 -0.81
N TYR A 93 -3.94 -2.62 -1.13
CA TYR A 93 -3.24 -1.62 -0.35
C TYR A 93 -3.77 -1.59 1.09
N ARG A 94 -5.08 -1.70 1.26
CA ARG A 94 -5.68 -1.70 2.60
C ARG A 94 -5.21 -2.91 3.40
N GLU A 95 -5.10 -4.05 2.76
CA GLU A 95 -4.63 -5.25 3.43
C GLU A 95 -3.19 -5.07 3.92
N VAL A 96 -2.32 -4.52 3.07
CA VAL A 96 -0.94 -4.27 3.47
C VAL A 96 -0.91 -3.28 4.62
N TYR A 97 -1.68 -2.21 4.52
CA TYR A 97 -1.74 -1.22 5.59
C TYR A 97 -2.18 -1.86 6.91
N ASN A 98 -3.21 -2.70 6.85
CA ASN A 98 -3.71 -3.35 8.07
C ASN A 98 -2.64 -4.27 8.68
N VAL A 99 -1.96 -5.05 7.86
CA VAL A 99 -0.92 -5.94 8.37
C VAL A 99 0.19 -5.15 9.04
N LEU A 100 0.63 -4.06 8.42
CA LEU A 100 1.75 -3.29 8.95
C LEU A 100 1.37 -2.51 10.22
N THR A 101 0.12 -2.12 10.34
CA THR A 101 -0.32 -1.37 11.53
C THR A 101 -0.78 -2.27 12.66
N GLU A 102 -1.08 -3.53 12.38
CA GLU A 102 -1.58 -4.44 13.40
C GLU A 102 -0.51 -5.29 14.04
N GLN A 103 0.69 -5.30 13.45
CA GLN A 103 1.66 -6.28 13.92
C GLN A 103 2.11 -6.06 15.36
N ARG A 104 2.00 -4.85 15.88
CA ARG A 104 2.35 -4.64 17.28
C ARG A 104 1.26 -5.11 18.21
N ALA A 105 0.11 -5.47 17.69
CA ALA A 105 -0.99 -5.97 18.51
C ALA A 105 -0.82 -7.43 18.83
N ALA A 106 0.22 -8.08 18.36
CA ALA A 106 0.48 -9.47 18.66
C ALA A 106 0.64 -9.65 20.17
N PRO A 107 0.07 -10.69 20.71
CA PRO A 107 0.14 -10.94 22.17
C PRO A 107 1.52 -11.24 22.64
#